data_e808a61244fd88699e1fc3970f4b4a95
#
_entry.id   e808a61244fd88699e1fc3970f4b4a95
#
_cell.length_a   1.000
_cell.length_b   1.000
_cell.length_c   1.000
_cell.angle_alpha   90.00
_cell.angle_beta   90.00
_cell.angle_gamma   90.00
#
_symmetry.space_group_name_H-M   'P 1'
#
loop_
_entity.id
_entity.type
_entity.pdbx_description
1 polymer ?
#
loop_
_entity_poly.entity_id
_entity_poly.type
_entity_poly.pdbx_seq_one_letter_code
_entity_poly.pdbx_strand_id
1 'polypeptide(L)'
;MIQAAANVAKALKGRGADVGITMIARSVNSMGLGMMGGGSLDDALGELETGNADAVVVLENDLHRHASATRVNAALAKAPLVMVVDHQRTAIMENAHLVLSAASFAESDGTVINNEGRAQRFFQVYDPAYYDNKTIMLESWRWLHSLHSTVENREVDWTQLDHVIDAVIAAMPQFAGIKDAAPDATFRIRGQKLAREPHRYSGRTAMRANISVHEPRQPQDKDTMFAFSMEGNNQPTAPRSEIPFAWAPGWNSPQAWNKFQDEVGSKLRHGDPGVRLIEATEGGLDYFTTVPASFQAQDGQWRIVPYYHLFGSDELSQRSPVFQIRMPQPYIKLNPADAAKLGVNAGTRVSFSYDGNTVTLPVEISEGLAAGQVGLPMGMPGIAPVLAGARLEDLREAQQ
;
A
#
# COMPACT_ATOMS: atom_id res chain seq x y z
N MET A 1 -0.03 9.29 -17.00
CA MET A 1 0.95 9.95 -16.11
C MET A 1 2.25 9.16 -16.02
N ILE A 2 2.27 7.87 -15.70
CA ILE A 2 3.50 7.04 -15.59
C ILE A 2 4.35 7.10 -16.86
N GLN A 3 3.75 6.88 -18.02
CA GLN A 3 4.43 6.96 -19.32
C GLN A 3 5.00 8.35 -19.59
N ALA A 4 4.28 9.42 -19.21
CA ALA A 4 4.77 10.79 -19.37
C ALA A 4 5.98 11.05 -18.45
N ALA A 5 5.98 10.59 -17.22
CA ALA A 5 7.13 10.68 -16.32
C ALA A 5 8.34 9.94 -16.88
N ALA A 6 8.15 8.75 -17.46
CA ALA A 6 9.22 8.00 -18.12
C ALA A 6 9.80 8.78 -19.31
N ASN A 7 8.96 9.41 -20.16
CA ASN A 7 9.44 10.23 -21.28
C ASN A 7 10.20 11.48 -20.81
N VAL A 8 9.77 12.14 -19.73
CA VAL A 8 10.51 13.27 -19.15
C VAL A 8 11.88 12.82 -18.65
N ALA A 9 11.94 11.74 -17.90
CA ALA A 9 13.20 11.19 -17.41
C ALA A 9 14.14 10.83 -18.57
N LYS A 10 13.62 10.17 -19.62
CA LYS A 10 14.40 9.86 -20.83
C LYS A 10 14.94 11.12 -21.52
N ALA A 11 14.11 12.15 -21.67
CA ALA A 11 14.54 13.41 -22.29
C ALA A 11 15.63 14.11 -21.47
N LEU A 12 15.54 14.12 -20.16
CA LEU A 12 16.54 14.69 -19.26
C LEU A 12 17.84 13.89 -19.30
N LYS A 13 17.76 12.55 -19.27
CA LYS A 13 18.92 11.67 -19.41
C LYS A 13 19.64 11.91 -20.76
N GLY A 14 18.89 12.08 -21.83
CA GLY A 14 19.43 12.42 -23.17
C GLY A 14 20.18 13.75 -23.21
N ARG A 15 19.99 14.63 -22.25
CA ARG A 15 20.72 15.88 -22.05
C ARG A 15 21.91 15.74 -21.07
N GLY A 16 22.23 14.53 -20.64
CA GLY A 16 23.33 14.26 -19.71
C GLY A 16 22.98 14.48 -18.24
N ALA A 17 21.72 14.68 -17.88
CA ALA A 17 21.32 14.77 -16.49
C ALA A 17 21.33 13.40 -15.82
N ASP A 18 21.69 13.34 -14.53
CA ASP A 18 21.53 12.16 -13.70
C ASP A 18 20.08 12.14 -13.22
N VAL A 19 19.31 11.17 -13.70
CA VAL A 19 17.85 11.12 -13.50
C VAL A 19 17.44 9.77 -12.96
N GLY A 20 16.58 9.79 -11.95
CA GLY A 20 15.87 8.62 -11.43
C GLY A 20 14.34 8.81 -11.54
N ILE A 21 13.62 7.70 -11.52
CA ILE A 21 12.16 7.68 -11.42
C ILE A 21 11.79 6.93 -10.15
N THR A 22 11.00 7.55 -9.29
CA THR A 22 10.40 6.88 -8.13
C THR A 22 8.91 6.77 -8.36
N MET A 23 8.39 5.54 -8.41
CA MET A 23 6.96 5.26 -8.49
C MET A 23 6.43 4.88 -7.12
N ILE A 24 5.40 5.59 -6.66
CA ILE A 24 4.76 5.31 -5.37
C ILE A 24 3.41 4.68 -5.65
N ALA A 25 3.28 3.40 -5.33
CA ALA A 25 2.01 2.69 -5.40
C ALA A 25 1.16 2.96 -4.15
N ARG A 26 -0.17 2.83 -4.28
CA ARG A 26 -1.12 3.20 -3.21
C ARG A 26 -1.09 2.27 -2.02
N SER A 27 -0.88 1.00 -2.25
CA SER A 27 -1.02 -0.04 -1.22
C SER A 27 0.24 -0.90 -1.15
N VAL A 28 0.47 -1.50 0.02
CA VAL A 28 1.50 -2.51 0.21
C VAL A 28 1.33 -3.62 -0.84
N ASN A 29 2.44 -4.03 -1.41
CA ASN A 29 2.50 -5.09 -2.44
C ASN A 29 1.75 -4.80 -3.77
N SER A 30 1.39 -3.55 -4.05
CA SER A 30 0.79 -3.20 -5.35
C SER A 30 1.69 -3.56 -6.52
N MET A 31 3.02 -3.46 -6.35
CA MET A 31 3.98 -3.86 -7.37
C MET A 31 3.94 -5.39 -7.58
N GLY A 32 3.94 -6.17 -6.50
CA GLY A 32 3.83 -7.62 -6.57
C GLY A 32 2.55 -8.08 -7.24
N LEU A 33 1.42 -7.47 -6.90
CA LEU A 33 0.15 -7.74 -7.55
C LEU A 33 0.19 -7.40 -9.05
N GLY A 34 0.76 -6.27 -9.42
CA GLY A 34 0.93 -5.87 -10.82
C GLY A 34 1.82 -6.84 -11.61
N MET A 35 2.86 -7.40 -10.97
CA MET A 35 3.72 -8.42 -11.58
C MET A 35 3.02 -9.78 -11.80
N MET A 36 2.01 -10.08 -11.00
CA MET A 36 1.20 -11.30 -11.21
C MET A 36 0.35 -11.22 -12.47
N GLY A 37 0.09 -10.02 -12.96
CA GLY A 37 -0.81 -9.82 -14.11
C GLY A 37 -2.27 -10.02 -13.74
N GLY A 38 -3.08 -10.39 -14.72
CA GLY A 38 -4.53 -10.54 -14.57
C GLY A 38 -5.30 -9.36 -15.15
N GLY A 39 -6.63 -9.40 -15.04
CA GLY A 39 -7.54 -8.35 -15.45
C GLY A 39 -7.61 -7.20 -14.46
N SER A 40 -8.32 -6.16 -14.83
CA SER A 40 -8.63 -5.04 -13.94
C SER A 40 -9.82 -5.34 -13.03
N LEU A 41 -10.01 -4.53 -11.98
CA LEU A 41 -11.25 -4.59 -11.19
C LEU A 41 -12.49 -4.30 -12.06
N ASP A 42 -12.36 -3.41 -13.05
CA ASP A 42 -13.45 -3.13 -14.00
C ASP A 42 -13.84 -4.35 -14.82
N ASP A 43 -12.86 -5.15 -15.27
CA ASP A 43 -13.11 -6.41 -15.98
C ASP A 43 -13.83 -7.41 -15.07
N ALA A 44 -13.34 -7.58 -13.83
CA ALA A 44 -13.95 -8.47 -12.85
C ALA A 44 -15.41 -8.09 -12.51
N LEU A 45 -15.66 -6.79 -12.31
CA LEU A 45 -17.03 -6.31 -12.10
C LEU A 45 -17.90 -6.54 -13.34
N GLY A 46 -17.34 -6.33 -14.55
CA GLY A 46 -18.03 -6.61 -15.82
C GLY A 46 -18.45 -8.08 -15.97
N GLU A 47 -17.58 -9.03 -15.61
CA GLU A 47 -17.92 -10.47 -15.63
C GLU A 47 -19.07 -10.81 -14.66
N LEU A 48 -19.09 -10.19 -13.46
CA LEU A 48 -20.19 -10.32 -12.53
C LEU A 48 -21.48 -9.68 -13.08
N GLU A 49 -21.38 -8.48 -13.64
CA GLU A 49 -22.51 -7.72 -14.20
C GLU A 49 -23.18 -8.47 -15.35
N THR A 50 -22.43 -9.21 -16.13
CA THR A 50 -22.90 -10.03 -17.27
C THR A 50 -23.32 -11.43 -16.88
N GLY A 51 -23.07 -11.87 -15.64
CA GLY A 51 -23.41 -13.20 -15.15
C GLY A 51 -22.49 -14.31 -15.68
N ASN A 52 -21.26 -13.95 -16.07
CA ASN A 52 -20.26 -14.89 -16.56
C ASN A 52 -19.43 -15.53 -15.43
N ALA A 53 -19.62 -15.09 -14.19
CA ALA A 53 -18.93 -15.63 -13.04
C ALA A 53 -19.92 -16.15 -11.99
N ASP A 54 -19.73 -17.41 -11.57
CA ASP A 54 -20.57 -18.08 -10.58
C ASP A 54 -20.12 -17.80 -9.13
N ALA A 55 -18.88 -17.38 -8.95
CA ALA A 55 -18.31 -17.10 -7.65
C ALA A 55 -17.30 -15.95 -7.73
N VAL A 56 -17.18 -15.20 -6.64
CA VAL A 56 -16.14 -14.22 -6.43
C VAL A 56 -15.51 -14.40 -5.06
N VAL A 57 -14.19 -14.36 -5.02
CA VAL A 57 -13.40 -14.33 -3.78
C VAL A 57 -12.71 -12.97 -3.69
N VAL A 58 -13.05 -12.21 -2.66
CA VAL A 58 -12.37 -10.95 -2.36
C VAL A 58 -11.34 -11.21 -1.28
N LEU A 59 -10.07 -10.98 -1.59
CA LEU A 59 -8.94 -11.32 -0.75
C LEU A 59 -8.26 -10.04 -0.24
N GLU A 60 -8.37 -9.79 1.06
CA GLU A 60 -7.73 -8.67 1.77
C GLU A 60 -7.86 -7.32 1.05
N ASN A 61 -9.08 -7.01 0.61
CA ASN A 61 -9.31 -5.78 -0.15
C ASN A 61 -10.71 -5.20 0.09
N ASP A 62 -10.77 -3.90 0.31
CA ASP A 62 -12.03 -3.16 0.32
C ASP A 62 -12.29 -2.57 -1.08
N LEU A 63 -13.13 -3.25 -1.85
CA LEU A 63 -13.47 -2.83 -3.21
C LEU A 63 -14.08 -1.43 -3.29
N HIS A 64 -14.77 -0.98 -2.22
CA HIS A 64 -15.34 0.36 -2.15
C HIS A 64 -14.26 1.46 -2.12
N ARG A 65 -13.00 1.13 -1.91
CA ARG A 65 -11.87 2.07 -2.01
C ARG A 65 -11.33 2.22 -3.44
N HIS A 66 -11.73 1.36 -4.34
CA HIS A 66 -11.21 1.26 -5.71
C HIS A 66 -12.24 1.51 -6.80
N ALA A 67 -13.53 1.33 -6.48
CA ALA A 67 -14.63 1.56 -7.42
C ALA A 67 -15.86 2.13 -6.67
N SER A 68 -16.83 2.65 -7.42
CA SER A 68 -18.11 3.12 -6.88
C SER A 68 -18.78 2.05 -6.02
N ALA A 69 -19.15 2.39 -4.80
CA ALA A 69 -19.85 1.46 -3.89
C ALA A 69 -21.16 0.96 -4.51
N THR A 70 -21.88 1.82 -5.21
CA THR A 70 -23.13 1.46 -5.90
C THR A 70 -22.89 0.39 -6.95
N ARG A 71 -21.84 0.54 -7.80
CA ARG A 71 -21.49 -0.44 -8.83
C ARG A 71 -21.00 -1.75 -8.22
N VAL A 72 -20.10 -1.67 -7.22
CA VAL A 72 -19.58 -2.86 -6.53
C VAL A 72 -20.72 -3.68 -5.91
N ASN A 73 -21.60 -3.04 -5.17
CA ASN A 73 -22.73 -3.73 -4.54
C ASN A 73 -23.69 -4.34 -5.57
N ALA A 74 -23.97 -3.63 -6.67
CA ALA A 74 -24.80 -4.15 -7.74
C ALA A 74 -24.19 -5.35 -8.45
N ALA A 75 -22.87 -5.35 -8.68
CA ALA A 75 -22.14 -6.47 -9.28
C ALA A 75 -22.07 -7.67 -8.33
N LEU A 76 -21.73 -7.47 -7.06
CA LEU A 76 -21.69 -8.53 -6.05
C LEU A 76 -23.07 -9.18 -5.84
N ALA A 77 -24.16 -8.41 -5.90
CA ALA A 77 -25.52 -8.94 -5.76
C ALA A 77 -25.91 -9.90 -6.90
N LYS A 78 -25.19 -9.90 -8.01
CA LYS A 78 -25.44 -10.84 -9.13
C LYS A 78 -24.66 -12.14 -9.00
N ALA A 79 -23.61 -12.17 -8.19
CA ALA A 79 -22.79 -13.36 -7.99
C ALA A 79 -23.53 -14.41 -7.15
N PRO A 80 -23.69 -15.66 -7.62
CA PRO A 80 -24.27 -16.74 -6.84
C PRO A 80 -23.52 -17.05 -5.55
N LEU A 81 -22.21 -16.84 -5.53
CA LEU A 81 -21.38 -16.98 -4.35
C LEU A 81 -20.40 -15.80 -4.20
N VAL A 82 -20.51 -15.11 -3.09
CA VAL A 82 -19.54 -14.07 -2.66
C VAL A 82 -18.84 -14.53 -1.41
N MET A 83 -17.53 -14.66 -1.47
CA MET A 83 -16.68 -14.98 -0.33
C MET A 83 -15.71 -13.83 -0.08
N VAL A 84 -15.57 -13.44 1.18
CA VAL A 84 -14.61 -12.41 1.61
C VAL A 84 -13.64 -13.03 2.61
N VAL A 85 -12.35 -12.89 2.33
CA VAL A 85 -11.25 -13.29 3.22
C VAL A 85 -10.50 -12.02 3.59
N ASP A 86 -10.66 -11.54 4.81
CA ASP A 86 -10.06 -10.26 5.21
C ASP A 86 -9.78 -10.22 6.71
N HIS A 87 -8.78 -9.45 7.09
CA HIS A 87 -8.41 -9.16 8.47
C HIS A 87 -9.15 -7.93 9.04
N GLN A 88 -9.88 -7.21 8.19
CA GLN A 88 -10.68 -6.05 8.57
C GLN A 88 -12.15 -6.27 8.20
N ARG A 89 -13.04 -5.77 9.05
CA ARG A 89 -14.46 -5.71 8.70
C ARG A 89 -14.66 -4.56 7.72
N THR A 90 -15.02 -4.88 6.49
CA THR A 90 -15.34 -3.95 5.41
C THR A 90 -16.83 -3.97 5.07
N ALA A 91 -17.32 -2.92 4.42
CA ALA A 91 -18.75 -2.83 4.06
C ALA A 91 -19.15 -3.88 3.00
N ILE A 92 -18.21 -4.37 2.19
CA ILE A 92 -18.51 -5.42 1.21
C ILE A 92 -18.95 -6.74 1.86
N MET A 93 -18.60 -6.98 3.13
CA MET A 93 -19.02 -8.18 3.87
C MET A 93 -20.54 -8.27 4.07
N GLU A 94 -21.26 -7.15 3.95
CA GLU A 94 -22.73 -7.14 4.00
C GLU A 94 -23.35 -7.87 2.79
N ASN A 95 -22.61 -7.98 1.69
CA ASN A 95 -23.01 -8.73 0.50
C ASN A 95 -22.40 -10.15 0.44
N ALA A 96 -21.62 -10.53 1.44
CA ALA A 96 -20.91 -11.80 1.42
C ALA A 96 -21.80 -12.96 1.90
N HIS A 97 -21.72 -14.09 1.19
CA HIS A 97 -22.31 -15.36 1.60
C HIS A 97 -21.44 -16.09 2.62
N LEU A 98 -20.13 -15.88 2.53
CA LEU A 98 -19.15 -16.45 3.45
C LEU A 98 -18.06 -15.42 3.76
N VAL A 99 -17.74 -15.25 5.03
CA VAL A 99 -16.63 -14.41 5.51
C VAL A 99 -15.66 -15.29 6.28
N LEU A 100 -14.40 -15.27 5.89
CA LEU A 100 -13.30 -15.98 6.54
C LEU A 100 -12.36 -14.95 7.17
N SER A 101 -12.09 -15.09 8.46
CA SER A 101 -11.22 -14.18 9.19
C SER A 101 -9.76 -14.45 8.85
N ALA A 102 -9.14 -13.50 8.15
CA ALA A 102 -7.72 -13.53 7.84
C ALA A 102 -6.87 -12.99 9.01
N ALA A 103 -5.66 -13.49 9.11
CA ALA A 103 -4.65 -12.94 10.00
C ALA A 103 -4.12 -11.60 9.45
N SER A 104 -3.85 -10.64 10.32
CA SER A 104 -3.20 -9.39 9.94
C SER A 104 -1.72 -9.61 9.60
N PHE A 105 -1.05 -8.58 9.09
CA PHE A 105 0.38 -8.66 8.76
C PHE A 105 1.28 -8.98 9.98
N ALA A 106 0.85 -8.67 11.19
CA ALA A 106 1.58 -9.02 12.42
C ALA A 106 1.35 -10.49 12.84
N GLU A 107 0.29 -11.09 12.35
CA GLU A 107 -0.20 -12.44 12.70
C GLU A 107 0.06 -13.45 11.57
N SER A 108 0.69 -13.03 10.49
CA SER A 108 0.94 -13.83 9.30
C SER A 108 2.38 -13.78 8.82
N ASP A 109 2.73 -14.71 7.96
CA ASP A 109 3.96 -14.73 7.17
C ASP A 109 3.62 -14.34 5.73
N GLY A 110 4.54 -13.65 5.06
CA GLY A 110 4.35 -13.29 3.65
C GLY A 110 5.60 -12.77 2.99
N THR A 111 5.46 -12.46 1.71
CA THR A 111 6.47 -11.75 0.91
C THR A 111 5.79 -10.61 0.19
N VAL A 112 6.35 -9.41 0.30
CA VAL A 112 5.87 -8.21 -0.38
C VAL A 112 6.93 -7.67 -1.31
N ILE A 113 6.51 -7.04 -2.39
CA ILE A 113 7.39 -6.40 -3.37
C ILE A 113 7.17 -4.90 -3.30
N ASN A 114 8.23 -4.17 -3.00
CA ASN A 114 8.19 -2.72 -2.87
C ASN A 114 8.19 -2.01 -4.24
N ASN A 115 8.14 -0.67 -4.21
CA ASN A 115 8.11 0.16 -5.42
C ASN A 115 9.37 0.07 -6.29
N GLU A 116 10.47 -0.45 -5.74
CA GLU A 116 11.71 -0.70 -6.47
C GLU A 116 11.73 -2.07 -7.18
N GLY A 117 10.66 -2.86 -7.04
CA GLY A 117 10.64 -4.23 -7.51
C GLY A 117 11.44 -5.19 -6.64
N ARG A 118 11.63 -4.85 -5.36
CA ARG A 118 12.41 -5.63 -4.39
C ARG A 118 11.48 -6.45 -3.52
N ALA A 119 11.66 -7.78 -3.54
CA ALA A 119 10.94 -8.71 -2.69
C ALA A 119 11.56 -8.75 -1.29
N GLN A 120 10.73 -8.61 -0.29
CA GLN A 120 11.11 -8.67 1.12
C GLN A 120 10.15 -9.57 1.86
N ARG A 121 10.70 -10.43 2.72
CA ARG A 121 9.92 -11.38 3.51
C ARG A 121 9.60 -10.80 4.88
N PHE A 122 8.41 -11.09 5.37
CA PHE A 122 8.00 -10.80 6.74
C PHE A 122 7.51 -12.07 7.43
N PHE A 123 7.52 -12.06 8.76
CA PHE A 123 7.20 -13.21 9.59
C PHE A 123 6.17 -12.85 10.62
N GLN A 124 5.35 -13.83 10.99
CA GLN A 124 4.44 -13.74 12.11
C GLN A 124 5.18 -13.36 13.40
N VAL A 125 4.74 -12.29 14.06
CA VAL A 125 5.26 -11.83 15.34
C VAL A 125 4.29 -12.04 16.49
N TYR A 126 3.02 -12.27 16.20
CA TYR A 126 1.96 -12.50 17.15
C TYR A 126 1.11 -13.70 16.72
N ASP A 127 0.85 -14.62 17.64
CA ASP A 127 -0.05 -15.75 17.42
C ASP A 127 -1.29 -15.59 18.33
N PRO A 128 -2.45 -15.21 17.79
CA PRO A 128 -3.67 -15.05 18.58
C PRO A 128 -4.14 -16.36 19.20
N ALA A 129 -3.89 -17.51 18.57
CA ALA A 129 -4.26 -18.82 19.10
C ALA A 129 -3.47 -19.20 20.36
N TYR A 130 -2.32 -18.58 20.59
CA TYR A 130 -1.55 -18.76 21.83
C TYR A 130 -2.31 -18.24 23.07
N TYR A 131 -3.09 -17.16 22.90
CA TYR A 131 -3.85 -16.56 23.99
C TYR A 131 -5.29 -17.05 24.05
N ASP A 132 -5.89 -17.38 22.91
CA ASP A 132 -7.21 -17.96 22.81
C ASP A 132 -7.25 -19.04 21.74
N ASN A 133 -7.21 -20.28 22.18
CA ASN A 133 -7.20 -21.45 21.30
C ASN A 133 -8.53 -21.70 20.58
N LYS A 134 -9.57 -20.91 20.86
CA LYS A 134 -10.85 -20.93 20.13
C LYS A 134 -10.87 -19.97 18.97
N THR A 135 -9.86 -19.10 18.87
CA THR A 135 -9.75 -18.15 17.75
C THR A 135 -9.49 -18.93 16.45
N ILE A 136 -10.44 -18.86 15.54
CA ILE A 136 -10.30 -19.38 14.17
C ILE A 136 -9.92 -18.21 13.27
N MET A 137 -8.64 -17.94 13.18
CA MET A 137 -8.07 -16.91 12.30
C MET A 137 -6.81 -17.50 11.69
N LEU A 138 -6.75 -17.53 10.36
CA LEU A 138 -5.65 -18.10 9.62
C LEU A 138 -5.09 -17.08 8.66
N GLU A 139 -3.84 -17.24 8.28
CA GLU A 139 -3.27 -16.50 7.16
C GLU A 139 -4.11 -16.74 5.90
N SER A 140 -4.27 -15.75 5.08
CA SER A 140 -5.09 -15.82 3.87
C SER A 140 -4.70 -16.97 2.94
N TRP A 141 -3.41 -17.25 2.82
CA TRP A 141 -2.93 -18.36 2.02
C TRP A 141 -3.35 -19.74 2.57
N ARG A 142 -3.54 -19.87 3.91
CA ARG A 142 -4.07 -21.12 4.52
C ARG A 142 -5.55 -21.28 4.25
N TRP A 143 -6.32 -20.20 4.22
CA TRP A 143 -7.70 -20.25 3.76
C TRP A 143 -7.78 -20.68 2.29
N LEU A 144 -6.95 -20.12 1.42
CA LEU A 144 -6.87 -20.52 0.02
C LEU A 144 -6.41 -21.98 -0.13
N HIS A 145 -5.49 -22.46 0.70
CA HIS A 145 -5.12 -23.87 0.76
C HIS A 145 -6.33 -24.77 1.07
N SER A 146 -7.11 -24.41 2.09
CA SER A 146 -8.30 -25.16 2.49
C SER A 146 -9.36 -25.18 1.38
N LEU A 147 -9.57 -24.03 0.74
CA LEU A 147 -10.48 -23.92 -0.40
C LEU A 147 -10.01 -24.77 -1.58
N HIS A 148 -8.74 -24.67 -1.96
CA HIS A 148 -8.15 -25.42 -3.07
C HIS A 148 -8.24 -26.93 -2.81
N SER A 149 -7.88 -27.37 -1.60
CA SER A 149 -8.00 -28.79 -1.21
C SER A 149 -9.44 -29.29 -1.28
N THR A 150 -10.40 -28.47 -0.90
CA THR A 150 -11.84 -28.81 -0.94
C THR A 150 -12.36 -28.92 -2.38
N VAL A 151 -12.01 -27.95 -3.24
CA VAL A 151 -12.44 -27.92 -4.63
C VAL A 151 -11.85 -29.10 -5.43
N GLU A 152 -10.56 -29.35 -5.25
CA GLU A 152 -9.86 -30.46 -5.92
C GLU A 152 -10.18 -31.83 -5.33
N ASN A 153 -10.86 -31.87 -4.17
CA ASN A 153 -11.12 -33.11 -3.41
C ASN A 153 -9.83 -33.92 -3.17
N ARG A 154 -8.73 -33.24 -2.89
CA ARG A 154 -7.42 -33.81 -2.57
C ARG A 154 -6.66 -32.89 -1.62
N GLU A 155 -5.79 -33.47 -0.83
CA GLU A 155 -4.88 -32.68 0.01
C GLU A 155 -3.84 -31.98 -0.85
N VAL A 156 -3.67 -30.68 -0.66
CA VAL A 156 -2.65 -29.85 -1.28
C VAL A 156 -1.50 -29.68 -0.30
N ASP A 157 -0.27 -29.84 -0.75
CA ASP A 157 0.92 -29.85 0.11
C ASP A 157 1.44 -28.42 0.40
N TRP A 158 0.57 -27.53 0.90
CA TRP A 158 0.96 -26.19 1.33
C TRP A 158 0.92 -26.07 2.85
N THR A 159 1.84 -26.72 3.54
CA THR A 159 1.90 -26.71 5.00
C THR A 159 2.69 -25.52 5.57
N GLN A 160 3.49 -24.86 4.76
CA GLN A 160 4.26 -23.66 5.10
C GLN A 160 4.40 -22.72 3.91
N LEU A 161 4.73 -21.45 4.17
CA LEU A 161 4.80 -20.42 3.15
C LEU A 161 5.75 -20.75 2.00
N ASP A 162 6.86 -21.45 2.26
CA ASP A 162 7.82 -21.83 1.21
C ASP A 162 7.20 -22.75 0.15
N HIS A 163 6.26 -23.61 0.53
CA HIS A 163 5.51 -24.43 -0.43
C HIS A 163 4.61 -23.58 -1.33
N VAL A 164 4.01 -22.52 -0.77
CA VAL A 164 3.22 -21.56 -1.56
C VAL A 164 4.13 -20.78 -2.50
N ILE A 165 5.30 -20.36 -2.02
CA ILE A 165 6.31 -19.67 -2.85
C ILE A 165 6.73 -20.56 -4.02
N ASP A 166 7.00 -21.85 -3.78
CA ASP A 166 7.33 -22.80 -4.84
C ASP A 166 6.21 -22.95 -5.86
N ALA A 167 4.97 -22.99 -5.42
CA ALA A 167 3.82 -23.04 -6.31
C ALA A 167 3.67 -21.77 -7.16
N VAL A 168 3.89 -20.59 -6.53
CA VAL A 168 3.89 -19.30 -7.24
C VAL A 168 4.98 -19.26 -8.30
N ILE A 169 6.20 -19.69 -7.97
CA ILE A 169 7.32 -19.70 -8.91
C ILE A 169 7.07 -20.68 -10.07
N ALA A 170 6.50 -21.84 -9.77
CA ALA A 170 6.15 -22.82 -10.81
C ALA A 170 5.11 -22.26 -11.81
N ALA A 171 4.13 -21.49 -11.31
CA ALA A 171 3.10 -20.86 -12.13
C ALA A 171 3.61 -19.58 -12.82
N MET A 172 4.51 -18.84 -12.18
CA MET A 172 4.98 -17.51 -12.60
C MET A 172 6.50 -17.38 -12.41
N PRO A 173 7.31 -17.87 -13.38
CA PRO A 173 8.77 -17.93 -13.24
C PRO A 173 9.47 -16.58 -12.99
N GLN A 174 8.83 -15.46 -13.33
CA GLN A 174 9.34 -14.11 -13.04
C GLN A 174 9.54 -13.85 -11.53
N PHE A 175 8.94 -14.66 -10.66
CA PHE A 175 9.10 -14.59 -9.22
C PHE A 175 10.21 -15.50 -8.66
N ALA A 176 11.01 -16.16 -9.50
CA ALA A 176 12.02 -17.12 -9.04
C ALA A 176 12.94 -16.57 -7.94
N GLY A 177 13.31 -15.29 -8.03
CA GLY A 177 14.16 -14.63 -7.03
C GLY A 177 13.56 -14.53 -5.63
N ILE A 178 12.26 -14.77 -5.45
CA ILE A 178 11.63 -14.74 -4.11
C ILE A 178 12.23 -15.81 -3.18
N LYS A 179 12.70 -16.94 -3.72
CA LYS A 179 13.36 -17.99 -2.93
C LYS A 179 14.60 -17.49 -2.20
N ASP A 180 15.28 -16.52 -2.76
CA ASP A 180 16.51 -15.95 -2.18
C ASP A 180 16.21 -14.83 -1.17
N ALA A 181 14.94 -14.43 -1.00
CA ALA A 181 14.54 -13.52 0.07
C ALA A 181 14.62 -14.25 1.41
N ALA A 182 15.64 -13.93 2.17
CA ALA A 182 15.94 -14.60 3.43
C ALA A 182 15.08 -14.08 4.59
N PRO A 183 14.97 -14.87 5.62
CA PRO A 183 15.24 -16.29 5.71
C PRO A 183 14.00 -17.13 5.35
N ASP A 184 14.16 -18.45 5.20
CA ASP A 184 13.04 -19.38 4.97
C ASP A 184 12.10 -19.52 6.19
N ALA A 185 10.95 -20.20 6.03
CA ALA A 185 9.96 -20.37 7.09
C ALA A 185 10.46 -21.20 8.28
N THR A 186 11.50 -22.00 8.08
CA THR A 186 12.08 -22.86 9.11
C THR A 186 13.15 -22.16 9.94
N PHE A 187 13.59 -20.99 9.49
CA PHE A 187 14.64 -20.23 10.17
C PHE A 187 14.30 -19.97 11.65
N ARG A 188 15.23 -20.28 12.52
CA ARG A 188 15.14 -20.05 13.96
C ARG A 188 16.49 -19.62 14.51
N ILE A 189 16.47 -18.71 15.46
CA ILE A 189 17.63 -18.34 16.28
C ILE A 189 17.32 -18.74 17.71
N ARG A 190 18.13 -19.64 18.28
CA ARG A 190 17.89 -20.16 19.63
C ARG A 190 16.45 -20.62 19.85
N GLY A 191 15.87 -21.28 18.84
CA GLY A 191 14.49 -21.77 18.85
C GLY A 191 13.40 -20.72 18.60
N GLN A 192 13.76 -19.46 18.33
CA GLN A 192 12.82 -18.38 18.07
C GLN A 192 12.85 -17.93 16.59
N LYS A 193 11.70 -17.54 16.05
CA LYS A 193 11.60 -16.98 14.70
C LYS A 193 12.41 -15.69 14.54
N LEU A 194 12.42 -14.86 15.56
CA LEU A 194 13.18 -13.61 15.60
C LEU A 194 14.08 -13.59 16.82
N ALA A 195 15.27 -13.02 16.68
CA ALA A 195 16.13 -12.73 17.80
C ALA A 195 15.46 -11.64 18.66
N ARG A 196 15.15 -11.98 19.91
CA ARG A 196 14.69 -11.01 20.90
C ARG A 196 15.89 -10.55 21.70
N GLU A 197 16.34 -9.36 21.40
CA GLU A 197 17.45 -8.72 22.09
C GLU A 197 16.98 -7.42 22.75
N PRO A 198 17.63 -6.97 23.85
CA PRO A 198 17.29 -5.69 24.46
C PRO A 198 17.49 -4.54 23.46
N HIS A 199 16.59 -3.57 23.48
CA HIS A 199 16.65 -2.42 22.59
C HIS A 199 17.80 -1.44 22.92
N ARG A 200 18.47 -1.63 24.07
CA ARG A 200 19.59 -0.78 24.50
C ARG A 200 20.76 -1.65 24.92
N TYR A 201 21.91 -1.33 24.38
CA TYR A 201 23.20 -1.96 24.73
C TYR A 201 24.14 -1.01 25.45
N SER A 202 23.78 0.24 25.60
CA SER A 202 24.50 1.26 26.35
C SER A 202 23.63 1.89 27.43
N GLY A 203 24.25 2.50 28.43
CA GLY A 203 23.59 3.11 29.56
C GLY A 203 23.37 2.17 30.74
N ARG A 204 22.66 2.64 31.78
CA ARG A 204 22.50 1.91 33.06
C ARG A 204 21.84 0.56 32.96
N THR A 205 21.03 0.35 31.94
CA THR A 205 20.27 -0.90 31.73
C THR A 205 20.86 -1.77 30.63
N ALA A 206 22.02 -1.40 30.09
CA ALA A 206 22.67 -2.14 29.05
C ALA A 206 23.36 -3.38 29.63
N MET A 207 22.92 -4.56 29.22
CA MET A 207 23.52 -5.82 29.63
C MET A 207 24.90 -6.07 29.01
N ARG A 208 25.27 -5.31 27.99
CA ARG A 208 26.51 -5.44 27.20
C ARG A 208 27.10 -4.06 26.86
N ALA A 209 27.30 -3.26 27.88
CA ALA A 209 27.84 -1.89 27.74
C ALA A 209 29.25 -1.82 27.13
N ASN A 210 29.98 -2.92 27.15
CA ASN A 210 31.31 -3.05 26.58
C ASN A 210 31.33 -3.28 25.07
N ILE A 211 30.18 -3.48 24.44
CA ILE A 211 30.08 -3.66 23.00
C ILE A 211 29.95 -2.27 22.36
N SER A 212 30.64 -2.08 21.23
CA SER A 212 30.48 -0.85 20.45
C SER A 212 29.02 -0.69 20.04
N VAL A 213 28.50 0.51 20.33
CA VAL A 213 27.10 0.88 20.07
C VAL A 213 26.98 1.88 18.90
N HIS A 214 28.05 1.99 18.11
CA HIS A 214 28.00 2.81 16.91
C HIS A 214 27.02 2.22 15.91
N GLU A 215 26.34 3.09 15.22
CA GLU A 215 25.42 2.71 14.15
C GLU A 215 26.13 1.90 13.08
N PRO A 216 25.56 0.80 12.58
CA PRO A 216 26.15 0.06 11.48
C PRO A 216 26.21 0.93 10.25
N ARG A 217 27.16 0.64 9.40
CA ARG A 217 27.09 1.16 8.05
C ARG A 217 25.80 0.69 7.42
N GLN A 218 25.04 1.63 6.91
CA GLN A 218 23.85 1.32 6.13
C GLN A 218 24.23 0.44 4.94
N PRO A 219 23.33 -0.45 4.51
CA PRO A 219 23.56 -1.21 3.29
C PRO A 219 24.00 -0.31 2.15
N GLN A 220 24.99 -0.74 1.39
CA GLN A 220 25.57 0.03 0.26
C GLN A 220 24.64 0.03 -0.97
N ASP A 221 23.36 -0.14 -0.78
CA ASP A 221 22.37 -0.07 -1.85
C ASP A 221 21.98 1.39 -2.08
N LYS A 222 22.48 1.97 -3.17
CA LYS A 222 22.24 3.37 -3.54
C LYS A 222 20.80 3.65 -3.95
N ASP A 223 20.05 2.63 -4.26
CA ASP A 223 18.69 2.75 -4.77
C ASP A 223 17.63 2.57 -3.67
N THR A 224 18.05 2.16 -2.46
CA THR A 224 17.10 1.99 -1.37
C THR A 224 16.88 3.26 -0.58
N MET A 225 15.62 3.50 -0.25
CA MET A 225 15.19 4.58 0.66
C MET A 225 15.67 4.37 2.10
N PHE A 226 16.10 3.15 2.45
CA PHE A 226 16.50 2.76 3.80
C PHE A 226 17.99 3.03 4.11
N ALA A 227 18.69 3.75 3.24
CA ALA A 227 20.07 4.17 3.48
C ALA A 227 20.20 5.31 4.51
N PHE A 228 19.14 5.61 5.27
CA PHE A 228 19.11 6.63 6.32
C PHE A 228 19.02 6.02 7.71
N SER A 229 19.71 6.66 8.63
CA SER A 229 19.49 6.48 10.05
C SER A 229 18.66 7.63 10.63
N MET A 230 18.19 7.45 11.88
CA MET A 230 17.56 8.53 12.64
C MET A 230 18.54 9.68 12.99
N GLU A 231 19.84 9.44 12.93
CA GLU A 231 20.90 10.42 13.21
C GLU A 231 21.39 11.15 11.95
N GLY A 232 20.82 10.82 10.82
CA GLY A 232 21.17 11.40 9.53
C GLY A 232 21.67 10.40 8.51
N ASN A 233 22.18 10.92 7.42
CA ASN A 233 22.70 10.12 6.33
C ASN A 233 24.20 9.90 6.51
N ASN A 234 24.60 8.66 6.74
CA ASN A 234 26.00 8.26 6.85
C ASN A 234 26.67 8.03 5.48
N GLN A 235 25.98 8.26 4.39
CA GLN A 235 26.51 8.18 3.04
C GLN A 235 27.26 9.48 2.69
N PRO A 236 28.38 9.40 1.95
CA PRO A 236 29.10 10.59 1.52
C PRO A 236 28.33 11.46 0.52
N THR A 237 27.25 10.94 -0.02
CA THR A 237 26.36 11.66 -0.93
C THR A 237 24.93 11.62 -0.39
N ALA A 238 24.20 12.73 -0.55
CA ALA A 238 22.77 12.74 -0.23
C ALA A 238 22.06 11.63 -1.00
N PRO A 239 21.09 10.95 -0.40
CA PRO A 239 20.34 9.92 -1.08
C PRO A 239 19.60 10.52 -2.27
N ARG A 240 19.50 9.74 -3.32
CA ARG A 240 18.78 10.13 -4.53
C ARG A 240 17.27 10.13 -4.37
N SER A 241 16.75 9.57 -3.27
CA SER A 241 15.35 9.62 -2.95
C SER A 241 14.97 11.03 -2.53
N GLU A 242 14.00 11.62 -3.20
CA GLU A 242 13.40 12.89 -2.84
C GLU A 242 12.44 12.79 -1.66
N ILE A 243 12.33 11.62 -1.04
CA ILE A 243 11.56 11.42 0.18
C ILE A 243 12.51 11.60 1.37
N PRO A 244 12.64 12.84 1.91
CA PRO A 244 13.70 13.18 2.86
C PRO A 244 13.51 12.59 4.26
N PHE A 245 12.45 11.81 4.50
CA PHE A 245 12.09 11.31 5.83
C PHE A 245 11.64 9.86 5.80
N ALA A 246 12.17 9.06 4.88
CA ALA A 246 11.97 7.62 4.96
C ALA A 246 12.70 7.10 6.21
N TRP A 247 11.94 6.80 7.22
CA TRP A 247 12.43 6.24 8.46
C TRP A 247 12.97 4.84 8.23
N ALA A 248 14.14 4.56 8.76
CA ALA A 248 14.48 3.20 9.08
C ALA A 248 13.43 2.66 10.06
N PRO A 249 12.78 1.53 9.75
CA PRO A 249 11.57 1.14 10.46
C PRO A 249 11.81 0.91 11.95
N GLY A 250 11.05 1.61 12.78
CA GLY A 250 10.60 1.21 14.08
C GLY A 250 11.60 0.91 15.20
N TRP A 251 12.87 1.19 15.01
CA TRP A 251 13.88 0.94 16.02
C TRP A 251 13.96 2.12 16.98
N ASN A 252 13.89 1.83 18.27
CA ASN A 252 14.01 2.85 19.29
C ASN A 252 15.41 3.46 19.40
N SER A 253 16.40 2.80 18.82
CA SER A 253 17.75 3.32 18.70
C SER A 253 18.56 2.59 17.63
N PRO A 254 19.54 3.26 17.03
CA PRO A 254 20.54 2.65 16.14
C PRO A 254 21.26 1.46 16.77
N GLN A 255 21.44 1.49 18.08
CA GLN A 255 22.11 0.43 18.83
C GLN A 255 21.35 -0.90 18.79
N ALA A 256 20.03 -0.87 18.89
CA ALA A 256 19.20 -2.06 18.76
C ALA A 256 19.31 -2.66 17.36
N TRP A 257 19.33 -1.82 16.34
CA TRP A 257 19.52 -2.22 14.95
C TRP A 257 20.88 -2.87 14.73
N ASN A 258 21.97 -2.23 15.21
CA ASN A 258 23.33 -2.75 15.15
C ASN A 258 23.43 -4.15 15.72
N LYS A 259 22.90 -4.29 16.92
CA LYS A 259 22.99 -5.53 17.65
C LYS A 259 22.20 -6.64 16.97
N PHE A 260 21.03 -6.33 16.47
CA PHE A 260 20.25 -7.28 15.71
C PHE A 260 21.03 -7.78 14.49
N GLN A 261 21.62 -6.89 13.72
CA GLN A 261 22.39 -7.23 12.54
C GLN A 261 23.64 -8.04 12.85
N ASP A 262 24.37 -7.67 13.91
CA ASP A 262 25.62 -8.34 14.27
C ASP A 262 25.40 -9.71 14.90
N GLU A 263 24.34 -9.91 15.67
CA GLU A 263 24.11 -11.16 16.41
C GLU A 263 23.22 -12.16 15.69
N VAL A 264 22.41 -11.74 14.75
CA VAL A 264 21.52 -12.63 14.01
C VAL A 264 22.25 -13.46 12.95
N GLY A 265 23.52 -13.18 12.69
CA GLY A 265 24.35 -13.99 11.82
C GLY A 265 24.71 -13.33 10.49
N SER A 266 25.57 -14.01 9.73
CA SER A 266 26.23 -13.45 8.54
C SER A 266 25.27 -13.03 7.41
N LYS A 267 24.14 -13.72 7.27
CA LYS A 267 23.14 -13.38 6.23
C LYS A 267 22.33 -12.14 6.55
N LEU A 268 22.20 -11.81 7.83
CA LEU A 268 21.46 -10.61 8.29
C LEU A 268 22.41 -9.53 8.82
N ARG A 269 23.69 -9.77 8.76
CA ARG A 269 24.70 -8.79 9.10
C ARG A 269 24.58 -7.61 8.13
N HIS A 270 24.31 -6.42 8.64
CA HIS A 270 24.01 -5.22 7.87
C HIS A 270 22.60 -5.16 7.25
N GLY A 271 21.67 -6.01 7.72
CA GLY A 271 20.32 -6.10 7.19
C GLY A 271 20.23 -6.87 5.88
N ASP A 272 19.04 -7.34 5.60
CA ASP A 272 18.72 -7.93 4.31
C ASP A 272 17.86 -6.90 3.54
N PRO A 273 18.39 -6.28 2.48
CA PRO A 273 17.61 -5.35 1.67
C PRO A 273 16.52 -6.05 0.87
N GLY A 274 16.46 -7.38 0.90
CA GLY A 274 15.59 -8.20 0.05
C GLY A 274 16.19 -8.44 -1.34
N VAL A 275 15.45 -9.11 -2.19
CA VAL A 275 15.90 -9.52 -3.53
C VAL A 275 15.20 -8.68 -4.59
N ARG A 276 15.98 -8.03 -5.46
CA ARG A 276 15.42 -7.26 -6.57
C ARG A 276 14.93 -8.22 -7.66
N LEU A 277 13.68 -8.11 -8.03
CA LEU A 277 13.03 -8.91 -9.10
C LEU A 277 12.94 -8.13 -10.42
N ILE A 278 12.97 -6.81 -10.34
CA ILE A 278 12.92 -5.93 -11.52
C ILE A 278 14.29 -5.25 -11.64
N GLU A 279 15.01 -5.62 -12.67
CA GLU A 279 16.29 -5.01 -13.01
C GLU A 279 16.11 -3.94 -14.10
N ALA A 280 16.98 -2.93 -14.06
CA ALA A 280 17.00 -1.94 -15.11
C ALA A 280 17.47 -2.59 -16.43
N THR A 281 16.67 -2.45 -17.47
CA THR A 281 17.02 -2.92 -18.80
C THR A 281 17.55 -1.76 -19.65
N GLU A 282 18.57 -2.03 -20.46
CA GLU A 282 18.96 -1.11 -21.51
C GLU A 282 17.95 -1.17 -22.65
N GLY A 283 17.36 -0.04 -22.99
CA GLY A 283 16.42 0.04 -24.09
C GLY A 283 15.61 1.34 -24.05
N GLY A 284 15.25 1.86 -25.19
CA GLY A 284 14.47 3.05 -25.33
C GLY A 284 13.02 2.72 -25.66
N LEU A 285 12.13 2.77 -24.67
CA LEU A 285 10.69 2.77 -24.93
C LEU A 285 10.22 4.22 -24.97
N ASP A 286 9.58 4.59 -26.07
CA ASP A 286 8.83 5.84 -26.18
C ASP A 286 7.36 5.50 -25.98
N TYR A 287 6.77 5.94 -24.86
CA TYR A 287 5.39 5.66 -24.54
C TYR A 287 4.44 6.68 -25.15
N PHE A 288 4.91 7.91 -25.41
CA PHE A 288 4.15 8.96 -26.07
C PHE A 288 4.84 9.41 -27.36
N THR A 289 4.05 9.45 -28.42
CA THR A 289 4.44 10.09 -29.69
C THR A 289 3.90 11.51 -29.81
N THR A 290 2.84 11.83 -29.05
CA THR A 290 2.20 13.14 -29.02
C THR A 290 2.02 13.62 -27.59
N VAL A 291 2.22 14.91 -27.35
CA VAL A 291 1.96 15.52 -26.04
C VAL A 291 0.47 15.86 -25.98
N PRO A 292 -0.29 15.32 -25.00
CA PRO A 292 -1.71 15.69 -24.85
C PRO A 292 -1.84 17.17 -24.50
N ALA A 293 -2.98 17.76 -24.87
CA ALA A 293 -3.31 19.13 -24.51
C ALA A 293 -3.30 19.31 -22.97
N SER A 294 -2.91 20.50 -22.53
CA SER A 294 -2.95 20.85 -21.11
C SER A 294 -4.39 20.81 -20.58
N PHE A 295 -4.52 20.61 -19.29
CA PHE A 295 -5.81 20.68 -18.62
C PHE A 295 -6.49 22.02 -18.92
N GLN A 296 -7.75 21.96 -19.32
CA GLN A 296 -8.63 23.11 -19.47
C GLN A 296 -9.79 22.97 -18.50
N ALA A 297 -10.06 24.02 -17.75
CA ALA A 297 -11.24 24.07 -16.89
C ALA A 297 -12.50 24.05 -17.77
N GLN A 298 -13.52 23.34 -17.34
CA GLN A 298 -14.82 23.28 -18.00
C GLN A 298 -15.89 23.85 -17.06
N ASP A 299 -16.74 24.70 -17.56
CA ASP A 299 -17.80 25.27 -16.75
C ASP A 299 -18.74 24.19 -16.21
N GLY A 300 -19.07 24.29 -14.93
CA GLY A 300 -19.94 23.33 -14.24
C GLY A 300 -19.28 21.98 -13.89
N GLN A 301 -18.05 21.71 -14.31
CA GLN A 301 -17.33 20.50 -14.00
C GLN A 301 -16.01 20.81 -13.30
N TRP A 302 -15.76 20.11 -12.21
CA TRP A 302 -14.59 20.30 -11.37
C TRP A 302 -13.75 19.03 -11.34
N ARG A 303 -12.50 19.14 -11.78
CA ARG A 303 -11.59 18.00 -11.71
C ARG A 303 -11.16 17.77 -10.27
N ILE A 304 -11.29 16.54 -9.79
CA ILE A 304 -10.90 16.18 -8.43
C ILE A 304 -9.40 15.87 -8.37
N VAL A 305 -8.74 16.50 -7.40
CA VAL A 305 -7.35 16.21 -7.01
C VAL A 305 -7.40 15.51 -5.66
N PRO A 306 -6.95 14.24 -5.58
CA PRO A 306 -6.97 13.49 -4.33
C PRO A 306 -5.87 13.99 -3.38
N TYR A 307 -6.23 14.19 -2.10
CA TYR A 307 -5.31 14.49 -1.02
C TYR A 307 -5.21 13.29 -0.08
N TYR A 308 -3.99 12.96 0.32
CA TYR A 308 -3.74 11.88 1.27
C TYR A 308 -3.27 12.45 2.59
N HIS A 309 -3.90 12.02 3.67
CA HIS A 309 -3.52 12.36 5.03
C HIS A 309 -2.85 11.19 5.71
N LEU A 310 -1.79 11.47 6.46
CA LEU A 310 -1.11 10.48 7.29
C LEU A 310 -2.09 9.81 8.26
N PHE A 311 -3.00 10.61 8.83
CA PHE A 311 -4.06 10.12 9.71
C PHE A 311 -5.40 10.20 8.98
N GLY A 312 -5.93 9.05 8.55
CA GLY A 312 -7.27 8.95 8.00
C GLY A 312 -7.39 8.47 6.56
N SER A 313 -6.33 8.58 5.73
CA SER A 313 -6.40 8.05 4.37
C SER A 313 -6.09 6.56 4.28
N ASP A 314 -5.37 6.01 5.25
CA ASP A 314 -5.07 4.59 5.35
C ASP A 314 -6.16 3.85 6.14
N GLU A 315 -6.56 2.67 5.65
CA GLU A 315 -7.69 1.93 6.21
C GLU A 315 -7.43 1.34 7.60
N LEU A 316 -6.20 0.91 7.89
CA LEU A 316 -5.85 0.40 9.22
C LEU A 316 -5.79 1.51 10.26
N SER A 317 -5.16 2.64 9.91
CA SER A 317 -5.03 3.76 10.84
C SER A 317 -6.39 4.35 11.24
N GLN A 318 -7.36 4.35 10.33
CA GLN A 318 -8.73 4.78 10.64
C GLN A 318 -9.40 3.98 11.77
N ARG A 319 -9.01 2.72 11.95
CA ARG A 319 -9.57 1.84 12.98
C ARG A 319 -8.99 2.09 14.37
N SER A 320 -7.83 2.76 14.46
CA SER A 320 -7.19 3.04 15.74
C SER A 320 -7.81 4.26 16.43
N PRO A 321 -8.31 4.14 17.67
CA PRO A 321 -8.85 5.28 18.42
C PRO A 321 -7.83 6.40 18.61
N VAL A 322 -6.54 6.06 18.72
CA VAL A 322 -5.46 7.05 18.88
C VAL A 322 -5.27 7.89 17.62
N PHE A 323 -5.36 7.28 16.46
CA PHE A 323 -5.26 8.02 15.19
C PHE A 323 -6.53 8.82 14.88
N GLN A 324 -7.69 8.33 15.26
CA GLN A 324 -8.96 9.06 15.08
C GLN A 324 -8.95 10.44 15.73
N ILE A 325 -8.24 10.61 16.84
CA ILE A 325 -8.08 11.92 17.52
C ILE A 325 -7.35 12.94 16.63
N ARG A 326 -6.49 12.47 15.73
CA ARG A 326 -5.67 13.29 14.82
C ARG A 326 -6.22 13.34 13.38
N MET A 327 -7.24 12.56 13.11
CA MET A 327 -7.85 12.52 11.78
C MET A 327 -8.59 13.83 11.51
N PRO A 328 -8.32 14.54 10.41
CA PRO A 328 -9.07 15.73 10.04
C PRO A 328 -10.51 15.37 9.68
N GLN A 329 -11.42 16.31 9.87
CA GLN A 329 -12.77 16.17 9.36
C GLN A 329 -12.75 16.27 7.82
N PRO A 330 -13.65 15.57 7.11
CA PRO A 330 -13.76 15.69 5.67
C PRO A 330 -14.02 17.15 5.22
N TYR A 331 -13.36 17.56 4.16
CA TYR A 331 -13.45 18.91 3.60
C TYR A 331 -13.33 18.88 2.08
N ILE A 332 -13.61 20.01 1.44
CA ILE A 332 -13.30 20.24 0.02
C ILE A 332 -12.35 21.46 -0.09
N LYS A 333 -11.28 21.31 -0.87
CA LYS A 333 -10.37 22.45 -1.18
C LYS A 333 -10.75 23.12 -2.47
N LEU A 334 -10.74 24.45 -2.45
CA LEU A 334 -10.97 25.30 -3.61
C LEU A 334 -9.81 26.27 -3.83
N ASN A 335 -9.53 26.57 -5.08
CA ASN A 335 -8.67 27.71 -5.45
C ASN A 335 -9.33 29.03 -5.01
N PRO A 336 -8.58 30.06 -4.58
CA PRO A 336 -9.14 31.35 -4.16
C PRO A 336 -10.05 32.01 -5.22
N ALA A 337 -9.65 31.94 -6.50
CA ALA A 337 -10.45 32.55 -7.58
C ALA A 337 -11.78 31.82 -7.80
N ASP A 338 -11.80 30.51 -7.67
CA ASP A 338 -13.01 29.70 -7.80
C ASP A 338 -13.93 29.85 -6.59
N ALA A 339 -13.39 29.97 -5.39
CA ALA A 339 -14.15 30.26 -4.19
C ALA A 339 -14.83 31.63 -4.29
N ALA A 340 -14.11 32.62 -4.80
CA ALA A 340 -14.68 33.96 -5.05
C ALA A 340 -15.81 33.94 -6.09
N LYS A 341 -15.67 33.16 -7.18
CA LYS A 341 -16.74 32.99 -8.19
C LYS A 341 -18.00 32.35 -7.61
N LEU A 342 -17.83 31.39 -6.69
CA LEU A 342 -18.92 30.70 -5.99
C LEU A 342 -19.49 31.53 -4.84
N GLY A 343 -18.86 32.65 -4.45
CA GLY A 343 -19.26 33.46 -3.31
C GLY A 343 -19.03 32.82 -1.94
N VAL A 344 -18.12 31.84 -1.87
CA VAL A 344 -17.88 31.08 -0.64
C VAL A 344 -16.52 31.40 -0.02
N ASN A 345 -16.43 31.28 1.31
CA ASN A 345 -15.23 31.47 2.09
C ASN A 345 -14.80 30.18 2.80
N ALA A 346 -13.63 30.20 3.41
CA ALA A 346 -13.20 29.09 4.26
C ALA A 346 -14.24 28.82 5.36
N GLY A 347 -14.59 27.55 5.56
CA GLY A 347 -15.62 27.11 6.50
C GLY A 347 -17.06 27.11 5.95
N THR A 348 -17.33 27.82 4.84
CA THR A 348 -18.64 27.72 4.18
C THR A 348 -18.90 26.29 3.74
N ARG A 349 -20.11 25.79 3.97
CA ARG A 349 -20.48 24.46 3.48
C ARG A 349 -20.95 24.53 2.02
N VAL A 350 -20.42 23.65 1.21
CA VAL A 350 -20.82 23.49 -0.19
C VAL A 350 -21.33 22.09 -0.44
N SER A 351 -22.31 21.99 -1.34
CA SER A 351 -22.85 20.73 -1.82
C SER A 351 -22.46 20.48 -3.26
N PHE A 352 -22.22 19.23 -3.60
CA PHE A 352 -21.87 18.79 -4.95
C PHE A 352 -22.35 17.36 -5.18
N SER A 353 -22.45 16.99 -6.44
CA SER A 353 -22.77 15.62 -6.87
C SER A 353 -21.50 14.87 -7.23
N TYR A 354 -21.29 13.72 -6.61
CA TYR A 354 -20.17 12.83 -6.92
C TYR A 354 -20.57 11.37 -6.67
N ASP A 355 -20.24 10.48 -7.60
CA ASP A 355 -20.54 9.06 -7.56
C ASP A 355 -22.02 8.74 -7.25
N GLY A 356 -22.92 9.51 -7.88
CA GLY A 356 -24.37 9.35 -7.71
C GLY A 356 -24.93 9.84 -6.37
N ASN A 357 -24.10 10.44 -5.52
CA ASN A 357 -24.47 10.94 -4.21
C ASN A 357 -24.30 12.47 -4.13
N THR A 358 -25.14 13.10 -3.33
CA THR A 358 -24.91 14.51 -2.94
C THR A 358 -24.11 14.55 -1.67
N VAL A 359 -22.96 15.22 -1.73
CA VAL A 359 -22.02 15.35 -0.61
C VAL A 359 -21.97 16.82 -0.18
N THR A 360 -21.95 17.08 1.12
CA THR A 360 -21.87 18.44 1.68
C THR A 360 -20.70 18.55 2.64
N LEU A 361 -19.72 19.41 2.28
CA LEU A 361 -18.45 19.55 3.00
C LEU A 361 -18.12 21.04 3.27
N PRO A 362 -17.36 21.33 4.34
CA PRO A 362 -16.81 22.66 4.55
C PRO A 362 -15.68 22.93 3.56
N VAL A 363 -15.57 24.18 3.13
CA VAL A 363 -14.53 24.66 2.20
C VAL A 363 -13.23 24.95 2.95
N GLU A 364 -12.12 24.50 2.40
CA GLU A 364 -10.78 25.02 2.66
C GLU A 364 -10.25 25.74 1.42
N ILE A 365 -9.52 26.82 1.60
CA ILE A 365 -8.90 27.56 0.50
C ILE A 365 -7.45 27.10 0.31
N SER A 366 -7.06 26.85 -0.94
CA SER A 366 -5.71 26.39 -1.29
C SER A 366 -5.20 27.08 -2.54
N GLU A 367 -4.12 27.83 -2.42
CA GLU A 367 -3.43 28.46 -3.55
C GLU A 367 -2.73 27.44 -4.46
N GLY A 368 -2.46 26.24 -3.95
CA GLY A 368 -1.79 25.17 -4.69
C GLY A 368 -2.68 24.45 -5.71
N LEU A 369 -3.99 24.75 -5.75
CA LEU A 369 -4.91 24.19 -6.75
C LEU A 369 -5.02 25.12 -7.96
N ALA A 370 -5.04 24.53 -9.15
CA ALA A 370 -5.39 25.29 -10.36
C ALA A 370 -6.89 25.58 -10.41
N ALA A 371 -7.26 26.64 -11.11
CA ALA A 371 -8.67 26.99 -11.36
C ALA A 371 -9.40 25.81 -12.06
N GLY A 372 -10.63 25.54 -11.67
CA GLY A 372 -11.43 24.42 -12.16
C GLY A 372 -11.04 23.07 -11.55
N GLN A 373 -10.23 23.08 -10.49
CA GLN A 373 -9.87 21.89 -9.72
C GLN A 373 -10.39 22.01 -8.28
N VAL A 374 -10.74 20.88 -7.71
CA VAL A 374 -11.09 20.74 -6.29
C VAL A 374 -10.27 19.66 -5.63
N GLY A 375 -9.91 19.86 -4.37
CA GLY A 375 -9.21 18.84 -3.58
C GLY A 375 -10.18 18.09 -2.69
N LEU A 376 -10.11 16.74 -2.69
CA LEU A 376 -10.85 15.90 -1.76
C LEU A 376 -9.91 14.98 -0.98
N PRO A 377 -10.10 14.81 0.35
CA PRO A 377 -9.31 13.89 1.14
C PRO A 377 -9.69 12.45 0.83
N MET A 378 -8.70 11.64 0.49
CA MET A 378 -8.91 10.23 0.16
C MET A 378 -9.08 9.36 1.39
N GLY A 379 -9.95 8.35 1.25
CA GLY A 379 -10.13 7.31 2.25
C GLY A 379 -10.87 7.75 3.51
N MET A 380 -11.30 8.99 3.61
CA MET A 380 -12.04 9.49 4.77
C MET A 380 -13.50 9.03 4.76
N PRO A 381 -14.12 8.83 5.95
CA PRO A 381 -15.51 8.44 6.03
C PRO A 381 -16.43 9.40 5.26
N GLY A 382 -17.34 8.87 4.46
CA GLY A 382 -18.28 9.64 3.65
C GLY A 382 -17.72 10.26 2.37
N ILE A 383 -16.45 10.00 2.05
CA ILE A 383 -15.84 10.40 0.78
C ILE A 383 -15.69 9.16 -0.11
N ALA A 384 -16.40 9.14 -1.23
CA ALA A 384 -16.25 8.08 -2.23
C ALA A 384 -14.83 8.08 -2.83
N PRO A 385 -14.33 6.92 -3.31
CA PRO A 385 -12.99 6.82 -3.88
C PRO A 385 -12.85 7.72 -5.10
N VAL A 386 -11.77 8.49 -5.15
CA VAL A 386 -11.47 9.33 -6.30
C VAL A 386 -10.70 8.52 -7.33
N LEU A 387 -11.34 8.20 -8.42
CA LEU A 387 -10.73 7.52 -9.55
C LEU A 387 -9.91 8.50 -10.40
N ALA A 388 -9.01 7.97 -11.23
CA ALA A 388 -8.19 8.81 -12.10
C ALA A 388 -9.06 9.60 -13.08
N GLY A 389 -8.91 10.92 -13.07
CA GLY A 389 -9.68 11.82 -13.93
C GLY A 389 -11.10 12.13 -13.43
N ALA A 390 -11.46 11.69 -12.23
CA ALA A 390 -12.76 11.95 -11.63
C ALA A 390 -13.10 13.46 -11.61
N ARG A 391 -14.37 13.74 -11.80
CA ARG A 391 -14.94 15.10 -11.77
C ARG A 391 -16.14 15.09 -10.84
N LEU A 392 -16.42 16.24 -10.26
CA LEU A 392 -17.68 16.48 -9.59
C LEU A 392 -18.47 17.57 -10.35
N GLU A 393 -19.77 17.59 -10.10
CA GLU A 393 -20.73 18.48 -10.73
C GLU A 393 -21.58 19.17 -9.66
N ASP A 394 -22.31 20.21 -10.08
CA ASP A 394 -23.28 20.92 -9.22
C ASP A 394 -22.69 21.52 -7.94
N LEU A 395 -21.42 21.95 -7.99
CA LEU A 395 -20.79 22.58 -6.84
C LEU A 395 -21.43 23.95 -6.57
N ARG A 396 -22.05 24.07 -5.40
CA ARG A 396 -22.73 25.29 -4.97
C ARG A 396 -22.71 25.41 -3.43
N GLU A 397 -22.98 26.60 -2.93
CA GLU A 397 -23.20 26.80 -1.51
C GLU A 397 -24.37 25.90 -1.04
N ALA A 398 -24.19 25.22 0.09
CA ALA A 398 -25.24 24.40 0.65
C ALA A 398 -26.38 25.29 1.18
N GLN A 399 -27.59 25.01 0.80
CA GLN A 399 -28.77 25.63 1.43
C GLN A 399 -28.83 25.21 2.89
N GLN A 400 -29.06 26.16 3.79
CA GLN A 400 -29.18 25.93 5.23
C GLN A 400 -30.41 25.08 5.55
#